data_6cee9b82d0aa0bb07ff9e29ad07060db
#
_entry.id   6cee9b82d0aa0bb07ff9e29ad07060db
#
_cell.length_a   1.000
_cell.length_b   1.000
_cell.length_c   1.000
_cell.angle_alpha   90.00
_cell.angle_beta   90.00
_cell.angle_gamma   90.00
#
_symmetry.space_group_name_H-M   'P 1'
#
loop_
_entity.id
_entity.type
_entity.pdbx_description
1 polymer ?
#
loop_
_entity_poly.entity_id
_entity_poly.type
_entity_poly.pdbx_seq_one_letter_code
_entity_poly.pdbx_strand_id
1 'polypeptide(L)'
;MTHATVHQVFAATAARTPQAEFLFTESVTAAAYGIAAGAIRWGEAAAEIDRLRTAYAQAGYGHGHRVGLLLENRPAFIFHWLALNALGASVVPINAEMRSAELVYLIGHSEIGLAVTLPERAADLQAAAAQAGVAFETMGPDDAVPPAKTAAPRAGEPIGTDTECGLLYTSGTTGRPKGCILSNAYFLRAGEWYAALDGVCSIRPDAERVITPLPLNHMNAMAFSTMVVLIAGGCLVQLDRFHPKSWLASAKESGATIVHYLGVMPAMLLSASASAADRDHAIRWGFGAGVDRKNHAPFEERFGFPLVEAWAMTETGAAACIMANREPRLVGTSCFGRQEDFVEIRLMGEDGSDVGTDMPGELLVRSAGADPRRYFFSGYLKDEEATREAWADGWFHTGDLVRRDADGNFFFVDRKKNVIRRSGENISAVEVESVLNQHPAVKTSAVAATPDTVRGDEVLACIVLRDDSDASQREAVAASIVQHALAQLAYYKAPGYVAFVDALPLTPSQKIQRGQLREMAQSLPGQGHCIDTRSMKKRQA
;
A
#
# COMPACT_ATOMS: atom_id res chain seq x y z
N MET A 1 10.57 11.62 20.83
CA MET A 1 9.34 10.85 21.05
C MET A 1 9.01 10.82 22.52
N THR A 2 7.81 11.26 22.89
CA THR A 2 7.31 11.22 24.29
C THR A 2 6.64 9.88 24.63
N HIS A 3 6.29 9.08 23.62
CA HIS A 3 5.62 7.79 23.73
C HIS A 3 6.46 6.67 23.13
N ALA A 4 6.36 5.48 23.68
CA ALA A 4 7.12 4.31 23.23
C ALA A 4 6.33 3.41 22.26
N THR A 5 5.00 3.50 22.24
CA THR A 5 4.14 2.66 21.39
C THR A 5 3.01 3.47 20.74
N VAL A 6 2.48 2.95 19.64
CA VAL A 6 1.32 3.54 18.93
C VAL A 6 0.09 3.60 19.85
N HIS A 7 -0.15 2.54 20.63
CA HIS A 7 -1.24 2.52 21.60
C HIS A 7 -1.11 3.64 22.65
N GLN A 8 0.10 3.94 23.16
CA GLN A 8 0.28 5.02 24.14
C GLN A 8 -0.11 6.39 23.58
N VAL A 9 0.20 6.65 22.32
CA VAL A 9 -0.23 7.89 21.63
C VAL A 9 -1.74 7.94 21.52
N PHE A 10 -2.38 6.86 21.05
CA PHE A 10 -3.82 6.76 21.01
C PHE A 10 -4.45 7.03 22.40
N ALA A 11 -3.97 6.36 23.44
CA ALA A 11 -4.49 6.49 24.80
C ALA A 11 -4.36 7.94 25.34
N ALA A 12 -3.23 8.60 25.06
CA ALA A 12 -3.01 10.00 25.45
C ALA A 12 -4.00 10.95 24.76
N THR A 13 -4.23 10.80 23.45
CA THR A 13 -5.19 11.61 22.70
C THR A 13 -6.63 11.32 23.12
N ALA A 14 -6.99 10.05 23.31
CA ALA A 14 -8.32 9.65 23.79
C ALA A 14 -8.64 10.23 25.19
N ALA A 15 -7.65 10.24 26.09
CA ALA A 15 -7.80 10.86 27.41
C ALA A 15 -7.99 12.38 27.33
N ARG A 16 -7.34 13.04 26.37
CA ARG A 16 -7.44 14.50 26.16
C ARG A 16 -8.77 14.91 25.53
N THR A 17 -9.29 14.13 24.57
CA THR A 17 -10.46 14.47 23.78
C THR A 17 -11.53 13.36 23.70
N PRO A 18 -11.98 12.78 24.85
CA PRO A 18 -12.80 11.56 24.84
C PRO A 18 -14.16 11.72 24.14
N GLN A 19 -14.69 12.95 24.08
CA GLN A 19 -15.98 13.23 23.47
C GLN A 19 -15.89 13.61 21.98
N ALA A 20 -14.68 13.87 21.46
CA ALA A 20 -14.49 14.18 20.04
C ALA A 20 -14.63 12.90 19.18
N GLU A 21 -14.93 13.10 17.90
CA GLU A 21 -15.02 12.02 16.93
C GLU A 21 -13.61 11.51 16.56
N PHE A 22 -13.42 10.20 16.62
CA PHE A 22 -12.19 9.51 16.23
C PHE A 22 -12.29 8.89 14.83
N LEU A 23 -13.35 8.09 14.62
CA LEU A 23 -13.62 7.45 13.34
C LEU A 23 -15.00 7.90 12.86
N PHE A 24 -15.14 8.05 11.55
CA PHE A 24 -16.41 8.32 10.93
C PHE A 24 -16.63 7.36 9.75
N THR A 25 -17.73 6.62 9.78
CA THR A 25 -18.17 5.75 8.69
C THR A 25 -19.27 6.46 7.93
N GLU A 26 -19.01 6.88 6.69
CA GLU A 26 -20.00 7.54 5.86
C GLU A 26 -21.01 6.54 5.28
N SER A 27 -22.12 7.05 4.76
CA SER A 27 -23.30 6.24 4.39
C SER A 27 -23.02 5.17 3.35
N VAL A 28 -22.15 5.44 2.35
CA VAL A 28 -21.83 4.48 1.27
C VAL A 28 -20.98 3.33 1.80
N THR A 29 -19.97 3.63 2.60
CA THR A 29 -19.12 2.62 3.27
C THR A 29 -19.93 1.80 4.27
N ALA A 30 -20.81 2.45 5.06
CA ALA A 30 -21.68 1.78 6.00
C ALA A 30 -22.57 0.74 5.30
N ALA A 31 -23.17 1.13 4.18
CA ALA A 31 -23.99 0.23 3.36
C ALA A 31 -23.16 -0.91 2.74
N ALA A 32 -21.96 -0.61 2.22
CA ALA A 32 -21.07 -1.61 1.62
C ALA A 32 -20.62 -2.66 2.64
N TYR A 33 -20.40 -2.25 3.88
CA TYR A 33 -19.92 -3.13 4.94
C TYR A 33 -21.02 -3.74 5.81
N GLY A 34 -22.28 -3.31 5.67
CA GLY A 34 -23.36 -3.74 6.53
C GLY A 34 -23.20 -3.34 8.00
N ILE A 35 -22.57 -2.18 8.27
CA ILE A 35 -22.32 -1.64 9.61
C ILE A 35 -23.04 -0.30 9.79
N ALA A 36 -23.08 0.21 11.03
CA ALA A 36 -23.69 1.49 11.33
C ALA A 36 -22.90 2.66 10.72
N ALA A 37 -23.59 3.61 10.08
CA ALA A 37 -23.03 4.90 9.71
C ALA A 37 -22.92 5.82 10.93
N GLY A 38 -21.98 6.78 10.86
CA GLY A 38 -21.79 7.80 11.87
C GLY A 38 -20.44 7.74 12.55
N ALA A 39 -20.31 8.49 13.63
CA ALA A 39 -19.06 8.66 14.35
C ALA A 39 -18.89 7.64 15.50
N ILE A 40 -17.65 7.23 15.72
CA ILE A 40 -17.18 6.58 16.94
C ILE A 40 -16.27 7.59 17.65
N ARG A 41 -16.56 7.88 18.91
CA ARG A 41 -15.80 8.85 19.70
C ARG A 41 -14.53 8.23 20.26
N TRP A 42 -13.53 9.08 20.57
CA TRP A 42 -12.27 8.62 21.15
C TRP A 42 -12.48 7.80 22.42
N GLY A 43 -13.39 8.20 23.32
CA GLY A 43 -13.69 7.47 24.56
C GLY A 43 -14.35 6.12 24.31
N GLU A 44 -15.24 6.02 23.32
CA GLU A 44 -15.89 4.77 22.93
C GLU A 44 -14.86 3.80 22.33
N ALA A 45 -13.99 4.28 21.44
CA ALA A 45 -12.90 3.50 20.88
C ALA A 45 -11.92 3.03 21.96
N ALA A 46 -11.60 3.89 22.95
CA ALA A 46 -10.71 3.52 24.05
C ALA A 46 -11.29 2.39 24.92
N ALA A 47 -12.60 2.43 25.19
CA ALA A 47 -13.27 1.36 25.94
C ALA A 47 -13.24 0.03 25.17
N GLU A 48 -13.48 0.05 23.87
CA GLU A 48 -13.45 -1.15 23.04
C GLU A 48 -12.03 -1.73 22.90
N ILE A 49 -11.04 -0.88 22.68
CA ILE A 49 -9.63 -1.29 22.58
C ILE A 49 -9.15 -1.90 23.90
N ASP A 50 -9.55 -1.33 25.05
CA ASP A 50 -9.20 -1.91 26.36
C ASP A 50 -9.88 -3.26 26.63
N ARG A 51 -11.14 -3.41 26.20
CA ARG A 51 -11.86 -4.69 26.21
C ARG A 51 -11.11 -5.75 25.42
N LEU A 52 -10.75 -5.44 24.17
CA LEU A 52 -9.99 -6.34 23.29
C LEU A 52 -8.61 -6.64 23.85
N ARG A 53 -7.87 -5.63 24.34
CA ARG A 53 -6.56 -5.80 25.00
C ARG A 53 -6.64 -6.80 26.14
N THR A 54 -7.67 -6.65 26.99
CA THR A 54 -7.90 -7.54 28.11
C THR A 54 -8.19 -8.97 27.65
N ALA A 55 -9.05 -9.14 26.64
CA ALA A 55 -9.37 -10.45 26.07
C ALA A 55 -8.14 -11.13 25.45
N TYR A 56 -7.33 -10.40 24.67
CA TYR A 56 -6.07 -10.93 24.11
C TYR A 56 -5.08 -11.34 25.22
N ALA A 57 -4.90 -10.50 26.25
CA ALA A 57 -4.01 -10.82 27.36
C ALA A 57 -4.47 -12.08 28.11
N GLN A 58 -5.77 -12.24 28.40
CA GLN A 58 -6.34 -13.42 29.04
C GLN A 58 -6.20 -14.68 28.18
N ALA A 59 -6.26 -14.54 26.86
CA ALA A 59 -6.04 -15.63 25.92
C ALA A 59 -4.55 -15.98 25.73
N GLY A 60 -3.62 -15.25 26.36
CA GLY A 60 -2.18 -15.52 26.34
C GLY A 60 -1.40 -14.83 25.21
N TYR A 61 -2.02 -13.90 24.47
CA TYR A 61 -1.29 -13.09 23.48
C TYR A 61 -0.45 -12.01 24.16
N GLY A 62 0.72 -11.75 23.60
CA GLY A 62 1.67 -10.78 24.15
C GLY A 62 2.85 -10.53 23.25
N HIS A 63 3.92 -9.94 23.80
CA HIS A 63 5.09 -9.45 23.07
C HIS A 63 5.70 -10.52 22.16
N GLY A 64 5.80 -10.19 20.87
CA GLY A 64 6.37 -11.02 19.83
C GLY A 64 5.38 -11.93 19.09
N HIS A 65 4.11 -12.02 19.52
CA HIS A 65 3.07 -12.64 18.70
C HIS A 65 2.75 -11.79 17.47
N ARG A 66 2.32 -12.46 16.40
CA ARG A 66 1.74 -11.84 15.20
C ARG A 66 0.32 -12.31 14.99
N VAL A 67 -0.60 -11.40 14.70
CA VAL A 67 -2.02 -11.68 14.44
C VAL A 67 -2.40 -11.13 13.07
N GLY A 68 -2.98 -11.96 12.21
CA GLY A 68 -3.50 -11.56 10.92
C GLY A 68 -4.75 -10.70 11.03
N LEU A 69 -4.88 -9.64 10.24
CA LEU A 69 -6.09 -8.83 10.15
C LEU A 69 -6.61 -8.83 8.71
N LEU A 70 -7.68 -9.57 8.45
CA LEU A 70 -8.42 -9.58 7.18
C LEU A 70 -9.77 -8.89 7.40
N LEU A 71 -9.73 -7.60 7.68
CA LEU A 71 -10.88 -6.78 8.07
C LEU A 71 -11.14 -5.62 7.10
N GLU A 72 -10.39 -5.54 6.00
CA GLU A 72 -10.46 -4.42 5.07
C GLU A 72 -10.24 -3.07 5.80
N ASN A 73 -11.09 -2.07 5.50
CA ASN A 73 -11.03 -0.73 6.08
C ASN A 73 -12.07 -0.53 7.22
N ARG A 74 -12.51 -1.59 7.88
CA ARG A 74 -13.48 -1.50 8.97
C ARG A 74 -12.86 -0.90 10.23
N PRO A 75 -13.63 -0.19 11.07
CA PRO A 75 -13.15 0.32 12.37
C PRO A 75 -12.50 -0.76 13.25
N ALA A 76 -13.02 -1.99 13.21
CA ALA A 76 -12.49 -3.13 13.94
C ALA A 76 -10.99 -3.39 13.65
N PHE A 77 -10.49 -3.11 12.43
CA PHE A 77 -9.07 -3.23 12.12
C PHE A 77 -8.21 -2.37 13.07
N ILE A 78 -8.61 -1.12 13.26
CA ILE A 78 -7.88 -0.17 14.11
C ILE A 78 -7.97 -0.60 15.59
N PHE A 79 -9.12 -1.08 16.03
CA PHE A 79 -9.31 -1.53 17.40
C PHE A 79 -8.43 -2.74 17.73
N HIS A 80 -8.42 -3.75 16.87
CA HIS A 80 -7.57 -4.93 17.04
C HIS A 80 -6.09 -4.57 16.96
N TRP A 81 -5.69 -3.72 16.00
CA TRP A 81 -4.30 -3.27 15.90
C TRP A 81 -3.82 -2.60 17.18
N LEU A 82 -4.58 -1.62 17.71
CA LEU A 82 -4.19 -0.87 18.90
C LEU A 82 -4.22 -1.74 20.17
N ALA A 83 -5.19 -2.65 20.29
CA ALA A 83 -5.26 -3.60 21.40
C ALA A 83 -4.05 -4.56 21.44
N LEU A 84 -3.66 -5.10 20.28
CA LEU A 84 -2.49 -5.97 20.11
C LEU A 84 -1.18 -5.20 20.34
N ASN A 85 -1.07 -3.98 19.80
CA ASN A 85 0.10 -3.13 20.01
C ASN A 85 0.34 -2.79 21.49
N ALA A 86 -0.72 -2.61 22.27
CA ALA A 86 -0.61 -2.41 23.72
C ALA A 86 0.06 -3.58 24.45
N LEU A 87 -0.03 -4.79 23.90
CA LEU A 87 0.56 -6.02 24.42
C LEU A 87 1.92 -6.36 23.78
N GLY A 88 2.44 -5.51 22.87
CA GLY A 88 3.65 -5.77 22.10
C GLY A 88 3.48 -6.85 21.04
N ALA A 89 2.25 -7.19 20.69
CA ALA A 89 1.95 -8.06 19.57
C ALA A 89 1.84 -7.24 18.28
N SER A 90 2.35 -7.82 17.19
CA SER A 90 2.34 -7.22 15.85
C SER A 90 1.11 -7.66 15.07
N VAL A 91 0.64 -6.82 14.17
CA VAL A 91 -0.40 -7.17 13.21
C VAL A 91 0.18 -7.48 11.84
N VAL A 92 -0.45 -8.42 11.14
CA VAL A 92 -0.17 -8.75 9.74
C VAL A 92 -1.42 -8.40 8.93
N PRO A 93 -1.49 -7.20 8.35
CA PRO A 93 -2.61 -6.81 7.51
C PRO A 93 -2.67 -7.70 6.26
N ILE A 94 -3.82 -8.31 6.02
CA ILE A 94 -4.05 -9.22 4.89
C ILE A 94 -4.95 -8.52 3.87
N ASN A 95 -4.50 -8.45 2.62
CA ASN A 95 -5.32 -7.90 1.55
C ASN A 95 -6.50 -8.83 1.24
N ALA A 96 -7.71 -8.28 1.26
CA ALA A 96 -8.95 -9.01 1.02
C ALA A 96 -9.03 -9.68 -0.37
N GLU A 97 -8.28 -9.17 -1.34
CA GLU A 97 -8.24 -9.70 -2.71
C GLU A 97 -7.29 -10.91 -2.87
N MET A 98 -6.50 -11.25 -1.83
CA MET A 98 -5.57 -12.39 -1.89
C MET A 98 -6.31 -13.70 -2.12
N ARG A 99 -5.72 -14.55 -2.98
CA ARG A 99 -6.20 -15.89 -3.31
C ARG A 99 -5.45 -16.95 -2.52
N SER A 100 -5.91 -18.20 -2.63
CA SER A 100 -5.42 -19.34 -1.86
C SER A 100 -3.88 -19.45 -1.86
N ALA A 101 -3.21 -19.42 -3.01
CA ALA A 101 -1.75 -19.55 -3.09
C ALA A 101 -1.01 -18.39 -2.38
N GLU A 102 -1.54 -17.16 -2.45
CA GLU A 102 -0.99 -15.99 -1.78
C GLU A 102 -1.18 -16.08 -0.27
N LEU A 103 -2.37 -16.55 0.17
CA LEU A 103 -2.69 -16.77 1.58
C LEU A 103 -1.82 -17.88 2.20
N VAL A 104 -1.63 -19.01 1.48
CA VAL A 104 -0.73 -20.10 1.90
C VAL A 104 0.68 -19.56 2.17
N TYR A 105 1.21 -18.77 1.23
CA TYR A 105 2.53 -18.16 1.41
C TYR A 105 2.56 -17.20 2.59
N LEU A 106 1.61 -16.25 2.66
CA LEU A 106 1.58 -15.24 3.72
C LEU A 106 1.49 -15.89 5.10
N ILE A 107 0.56 -16.83 5.31
CA ILE A 107 0.35 -17.50 6.61
C ILE A 107 1.59 -18.30 7.00
N GLY A 108 2.14 -19.10 6.08
CA GLY A 108 3.32 -19.91 6.35
C GLY A 108 4.59 -19.08 6.60
N HIS A 109 4.71 -17.92 5.95
CA HIS A 109 5.87 -17.05 6.08
C HIS A 109 5.81 -16.13 7.30
N SER A 110 4.64 -15.56 7.61
CA SER A 110 4.45 -14.56 8.67
C SER A 110 4.41 -15.12 10.08
N GLU A 111 4.24 -16.44 10.23
CA GLU A 111 4.15 -17.13 11.54
C GLU A 111 2.92 -16.71 12.37
N ILE A 112 1.85 -16.27 11.72
CA ILE A 112 0.59 -15.98 12.40
C ILE A 112 -0.10 -17.27 12.84
N GLY A 113 -0.52 -17.33 14.11
CA GLY A 113 -1.33 -18.44 14.64
C GLY A 113 -2.81 -18.11 14.77
N LEU A 114 -3.18 -16.85 14.54
CA LEU A 114 -4.54 -16.34 14.58
C LEU A 114 -4.74 -15.30 13.49
N ALA A 115 -5.93 -15.30 12.86
CA ALA A 115 -6.40 -14.15 12.11
C ALA A 115 -7.81 -13.72 12.55
N VAL A 116 -7.98 -12.39 12.66
CA VAL A 116 -9.31 -11.77 12.78
C VAL A 116 -9.83 -11.54 11.38
N THR A 117 -11.00 -12.08 11.08
CA THR A 117 -11.57 -12.07 9.73
C THR A 117 -13.08 -12.07 9.76
N LEU A 118 -13.70 -11.73 8.63
CA LEU A 118 -15.13 -11.88 8.45
C LEU A 118 -15.47 -13.36 8.19
N PRO A 119 -16.69 -13.83 8.55
CA PRO A 119 -17.07 -15.23 8.44
C PRO A 119 -16.89 -15.83 7.04
N GLU A 120 -17.16 -15.05 5.99
CA GLU A 120 -17.06 -15.45 4.58
C GLU A 120 -15.63 -15.79 4.13
N ARG A 121 -14.60 -15.30 4.84
CA ARG A 121 -13.18 -15.55 4.52
C ARG A 121 -12.50 -16.53 5.47
N ALA A 122 -13.18 -16.94 6.54
CA ALA A 122 -12.60 -17.84 7.56
C ALA A 122 -12.18 -19.19 6.96
N ALA A 123 -13.03 -19.78 6.12
CA ALA A 123 -12.74 -21.08 5.46
C ALA A 123 -11.51 -21.00 4.53
N ASP A 124 -11.35 -19.89 3.79
CA ASP A 124 -10.20 -19.68 2.90
C ASP A 124 -8.88 -19.64 3.70
N LEU A 125 -8.89 -18.88 4.81
CA LEU A 125 -7.72 -18.77 5.69
C LEU A 125 -7.38 -20.11 6.37
N GLN A 126 -8.37 -20.85 6.86
CA GLN A 126 -8.17 -22.17 7.46
C GLN A 126 -7.61 -23.18 6.46
N ALA A 127 -8.14 -23.20 5.23
CA ALA A 127 -7.65 -24.06 4.16
C ALA A 127 -6.20 -23.71 3.78
N ALA A 128 -5.88 -22.42 3.69
CA ALA A 128 -4.52 -21.94 3.41
C ALA A 128 -3.54 -22.31 4.52
N ALA A 129 -3.95 -22.18 5.79
CA ALA A 129 -3.13 -22.56 6.94
C ALA A 129 -2.88 -24.07 7.00
N ALA A 130 -3.89 -24.89 6.72
CA ALA A 130 -3.75 -26.33 6.63
C ALA A 130 -2.75 -26.74 5.52
N GLN A 131 -2.82 -26.10 4.36
CA GLN A 131 -1.89 -26.32 3.26
C GLN A 131 -0.46 -25.84 3.59
N ALA A 132 -0.33 -24.76 4.36
CA ALA A 132 0.96 -24.25 4.86
C ALA A 132 1.52 -25.09 6.02
N GLY A 133 0.75 -26.02 6.60
CA GLY A 133 1.15 -26.82 7.77
C GLY A 133 1.24 -26.01 9.07
N VAL A 134 0.48 -24.93 9.20
CA VAL A 134 0.50 -24.01 10.35
C VAL A 134 -0.69 -24.30 11.26
N ALA A 135 -0.45 -24.40 12.59
CA ALA A 135 -1.50 -24.43 13.59
C ALA A 135 -2.14 -23.04 13.69
N PHE A 136 -3.41 -22.93 13.30
CA PHE A 136 -4.05 -21.66 13.00
C PHE A 136 -5.51 -21.62 13.45
N GLU A 137 -5.93 -20.48 13.94
CA GLU A 137 -7.33 -20.19 14.29
C GLU A 137 -7.83 -18.95 13.53
N THR A 138 -9.14 -18.87 13.37
CA THR A 138 -9.82 -17.67 12.88
C THR A 138 -10.87 -17.23 13.90
N MET A 139 -11.09 -15.93 14.02
CA MET A 139 -12.18 -15.34 14.81
C MET A 139 -12.80 -14.17 14.07
N GLY A 140 -14.08 -13.92 14.29
CA GLY A 140 -14.72 -12.67 13.89
C GLY A 140 -14.25 -11.47 14.72
N PRO A 141 -14.51 -10.24 14.28
CA PRO A 141 -14.06 -9.04 14.99
C PRO A 141 -14.67 -8.89 16.39
N ASP A 142 -15.86 -9.45 16.62
CA ASP A 142 -16.59 -9.36 17.90
C ASP A 142 -16.59 -10.69 18.66
N ASP A 143 -15.94 -11.74 18.14
CA ASP A 143 -15.91 -13.05 18.77
C ASP A 143 -14.98 -13.10 20.00
N ALA A 144 -15.14 -14.15 20.82
CA ALA A 144 -14.21 -14.43 21.90
C ALA A 144 -12.83 -14.78 21.33
N VAL A 145 -11.78 -14.20 21.92
CA VAL A 145 -10.40 -14.46 21.51
C VAL A 145 -10.01 -15.89 21.88
N PRO A 146 -9.63 -16.75 20.90
CA PRO A 146 -9.21 -18.12 21.20
C PRO A 146 -7.84 -18.13 21.90
N PRO A 147 -7.54 -19.13 22.72
CA PRO A 147 -6.24 -19.25 23.39
C PRO A 147 -5.07 -19.23 22.42
N ALA A 148 -4.01 -18.52 22.77
CA ALA A 148 -2.79 -18.50 21.98
C ALA A 148 -2.19 -19.91 21.87
N LYS A 149 -1.75 -20.29 20.68
CA LYS A 149 -1.17 -21.61 20.40
C LYS A 149 0.22 -21.80 20.99
N THR A 150 0.92 -20.70 21.23
CA THR A 150 2.28 -20.67 21.81
C THR A 150 2.35 -19.64 22.92
N ALA A 151 3.34 -19.77 23.81
CA ALA A 151 3.67 -18.68 24.73
C ALA A 151 4.20 -17.47 23.94
N ALA A 152 4.02 -16.27 24.50
CA ALA A 152 4.53 -15.05 23.90
C ALA A 152 6.06 -15.14 23.68
N PRO A 153 6.56 -15.02 22.44
CA PRO A 153 7.97 -15.27 22.11
C PRO A 153 8.97 -14.38 22.89
N ARG A 154 8.53 -13.19 23.29
CA ARG A 154 9.33 -12.21 24.04
C ARG A 154 8.69 -11.84 25.37
N ALA A 155 8.09 -12.84 26.04
CA ALA A 155 7.49 -12.64 27.36
C ALA A 155 8.53 -12.12 28.35
N GLY A 156 8.19 -11.01 29.05
CA GLY A 156 9.08 -10.36 30.02
C GLY A 156 10.08 -9.36 29.45
N GLU A 157 10.22 -9.26 28.13
CA GLU A 157 10.99 -8.19 27.51
C GLU A 157 10.18 -6.87 27.49
N PRO A 158 10.85 -5.71 27.62
CA PRO A 158 10.17 -4.42 27.59
C PRO A 158 9.56 -4.14 26.21
N ILE A 159 8.34 -3.60 26.21
CA ILE A 159 7.69 -3.11 25.00
C ILE A 159 8.11 -1.65 24.79
N GLY A 160 8.64 -1.33 23.61
CA GLY A 160 9.20 -0.02 23.33
C GLY A 160 9.13 0.39 21.86
N THR A 161 9.92 1.40 21.53
CA THR A 161 10.01 1.96 20.18
C THR A 161 10.45 0.94 19.13
N ASP A 162 11.32 0.01 19.51
CA ASP A 162 11.87 -0.99 18.57
C ASP A 162 11.00 -2.25 18.48
N THR A 163 9.96 -2.36 19.31
CA THR A 163 9.02 -3.48 19.26
C THR A 163 8.27 -3.46 17.92
N GLU A 164 8.18 -4.61 17.26
CA GLU A 164 7.42 -4.79 16.02
C GLU A 164 5.95 -4.41 16.24
N CYS A 165 5.44 -3.51 15.39
CA CYS A 165 4.08 -2.99 15.46
C CYS A 165 3.21 -3.52 14.30
N GLY A 166 3.83 -3.79 13.16
CA GLY A 166 3.18 -4.32 11.98
C GLY A 166 4.15 -5.00 11.03
N LEU A 167 3.68 -6.04 10.36
CA LEU A 167 4.39 -6.74 9.29
C LEU A 167 3.62 -6.54 8.00
N LEU A 168 4.10 -5.62 7.15
CA LEU A 168 3.45 -5.28 5.88
C LEU A 168 4.14 -5.96 4.71
N TYR A 169 3.35 -6.65 3.87
CA TYR A 169 3.88 -7.32 2.70
C TYR A 169 3.91 -6.40 1.49
N THR A 170 5.11 -6.31 0.87
CA THR A 170 5.32 -5.56 -0.38
C THR A 170 5.56 -6.53 -1.53
N SER A 171 5.19 -6.13 -2.76
CA SER A 171 5.47 -6.91 -3.96
C SER A 171 6.99 -6.94 -4.19
N GLY A 172 7.61 -8.06 -3.86
CA GLY A 172 9.05 -8.27 -4.07
C GLY A 172 9.43 -8.27 -5.56
N THR A 173 10.64 -7.84 -5.86
CA THR A 173 11.22 -7.86 -7.21
C THR A 173 11.66 -9.26 -7.65
N THR A 174 11.69 -10.22 -6.73
CA THR A 174 12.15 -11.61 -6.91
C THR A 174 11.01 -12.61 -7.08
N GLY A 175 9.75 -12.15 -7.16
CA GLY A 175 8.56 -12.96 -7.44
C GLY A 175 7.71 -13.33 -6.23
N ARG A 176 8.23 -13.30 -5.00
CA ARG A 176 7.43 -13.48 -3.79
C ARG A 176 7.36 -12.19 -2.98
N PRO A 177 6.20 -11.86 -2.37
CA PRO A 177 6.08 -10.71 -1.50
C PRO A 177 7.05 -10.78 -0.32
N LYS A 178 7.68 -9.65 0.03
CA LYS A 178 8.56 -9.53 1.20
C LYS A 178 7.81 -8.90 2.36
N GLY A 179 7.96 -9.46 3.56
CA GLY A 179 7.38 -8.91 4.79
C GLY A 179 8.30 -7.85 5.38
N CYS A 180 7.90 -6.57 5.31
CA CYS A 180 8.60 -5.46 5.97
C CYS A 180 8.26 -5.43 7.45
N ILE A 181 9.23 -5.61 8.32
CA ILE A 181 9.09 -5.50 9.77
C ILE A 181 9.09 -4.02 10.15
N LEU A 182 7.97 -3.51 10.65
CA LEU A 182 7.79 -2.12 11.02
C LEU A 182 7.63 -1.98 12.53
N SER A 183 8.51 -1.20 13.14
CA SER A 183 8.53 -0.96 14.59
C SER A 183 7.54 0.14 15.03
N ASN A 184 7.31 0.28 16.33
CA ASN A 184 6.61 1.44 16.88
C ASN A 184 7.28 2.75 16.45
N ALA A 185 8.62 2.83 16.46
CA ALA A 185 9.36 4.02 16.04
C ALA A 185 9.03 4.47 14.62
N TYR A 186 8.84 3.52 13.70
CA TYR A 186 8.45 3.78 12.32
C TYR A 186 7.08 4.49 12.24
N PHE A 187 6.07 3.96 12.93
CA PHE A 187 4.72 4.55 12.95
C PHE A 187 4.67 5.88 13.70
N LEU A 188 5.31 5.96 14.85
CA LEU A 188 5.38 7.20 15.63
C LEU A 188 6.05 8.33 14.84
N ARG A 189 7.15 8.02 14.15
CA ARG A 189 7.82 8.99 13.28
C ARG A 189 6.91 9.49 12.16
N ALA A 190 6.12 8.58 11.55
CA ALA A 190 5.19 8.95 10.50
C ALA A 190 4.12 9.95 11.01
N GLY A 191 3.53 9.67 12.17
CA GLY A 191 2.54 10.57 12.77
C GLY A 191 3.12 11.89 13.25
N GLU A 192 4.28 11.88 13.92
CA GLU A 192 4.96 13.09 14.40
C GLU A 192 5.38 13.99 13.23
N TRP A 193 5.97 13.40 12.18
CA TRP A 193 6.34 14.13 10.97
C TRP A 193 5.13 14.78 10.32
N TYR A 194 4.04 14.02 10.15
CA TYR A 194 2.85 14.50 9.47
C TYR A 194 2.12 15.58 10.28
N ALA A 195 2.01 15.41 11.60
CA ALA A 195 1.39 16.39 12.49
C ALA A 195 2.19 17.71 12.59
N ALA A 196 3.49 17.66 12.30
CA ALA A 196 4.37 18.83 12.31
C ALA A 196 4.45 19.56 10.96
N LEU A 197 3.69 19.12 9.93
CA LEU A 197 3.70 19.75 8.61
C LEU A 197 3.20 21.19 8.69
N ASP A 198 3.91 22.06 8.00
CA ASP A 198 3.58 23.46 7.74
C ASP A 198 3.22 23.66 6.25
N GLY A 199 3.29 24.91 5.77
CA GLY A 199 3.08 25.23 4.36
C GLY A 199 1.68 24.88 3.86
N VAL A 200 1.60 24.28 2.66
CA VAL A 200 0.33 23.89 2.04
C VAL A 200 -0.40 22.84 2.87
N CYS A 201 0.36 21.91 3.45
CA CYS A 201 -0.17 20.78 4.22
C CYS A 201 -0.25 21.02 5.73
N SER A 202 -0.34 22.29 6.16
CA SER A 202 -0.42 22.60 7.59
C SER A 202 -1.57 21.87 8.30
N ILE A 203 -1.27 21.28 9.46
CA ILE A 203 -2.21 20.52 10.28
C ILE A 203 -2.81 21.41 11.37
N ARG A 204 -4.12 21.35 11.55
CA ARG A 204 -4.84 22.00 12.66
C ARG A 204 -5.13 20.94 13.72
N PRO A 205 -4.48 21.00 14.89
CA PRO A 205 -4.71 20.02 15.96
C PRO A 205 -6.20 19.92 16.33
N ASP A 206 -6.66 18.70 16.58
CA ASP A 206 -8.02 18.34 16.97
C ASP A 206 -9.14 18.72 15.98
N ALA A 207 -8.80 19.25 14.81
CA ALA A 207 -9.78 19.79 13.86
C ALA A 207 -9.78 19.11 12.48
N GLU A 208 -8.78 18.30 12.17
CA GLU A 208 -8.70 17.70 10.84
C GLU A 208 -9.60 16.44 10.73
N ARG A 209 -10.18 16.28 9.55
CA ARG A 209 -10.95 15.11 9.15
C ARG A 209 -10.30 14.53 7.90
N VAL A 210 -9.56 13.43 8.08
CA VAL A 210 -8.77 12.79 7.03
C VAL A 210 -9.62 11.74 6.33
N ILE A 211 -10.01 11.98 5.08
CA ILE A 211 -10.71 10.99 4.26
C ILE A 211 -9.73 10.22 3.40
N THR A 212 -9.83 8.90 3.43
CA THR A 212 -9.00 8.02 2.63
C THR A 212 -9.75 6.77 2.17
N PRO A 213 -9.70 6.42 0.87
CA PRO A 213 -10.16 5.14 0.35
C PRO A 213 -9.03 4.11 0.31
N LEU A 214 -7.81 4.50 0.74
CA LEU A 214 -6.64 3.64 0.65
C LEU A 214 -6.73 2.52 1.68
N PRO A 215 -6.33 1.28 1.32
CA PRO A 215 -6.52 0.16 2.22
C PRO A 215 -5.53 0.17 3.40
N LEU A 216 -6.02 -0.23 4.57
CA LEU A 216 -5.23 -0.33 5.81
C LEU A 216 -4.13 -1.40 5.76
N ASN A 217 -4.13 -2.27 4.77
CA ASN A 217 -3.00 -3.19 4.51
C ASN A 217 -1.83 -2.52 3.77
N HIS A 218 -1.92 -1.21 3.49
CA HIS A 218 -0.84 -0.43 2.90
C HIS A 218 -0.35 0.67 3.84
N MET A 219 0.92 0.99 3.73
CA MET A 219 1.63 1.96 4.56
C MET A 219 0.95 3.32 4.58
N ASN A 220 0.44 3.83 3.44
CA ASN A 220 -0.17 5.17 3.40
C ASN A 220 -1.35 5.30 4.38
N ALA A 221 -2.33 4.37 4.33
CA ALA A 221 -3.48 4.44 5.23
C ALA A 221 -3.09 4.16 6.68
N MET A 222 -2.25 3.13 6.92
CA MET A 222 -1.89 2.71 8.27
C MET A 222 -0.91 3.67 8.95
N ALA A 223 0.18 4.08 8.25
CA ALA A 223 1.24 4.89 8.85
C ALA A 223 1.05 6.41 8.67
N PHE A 224 0.42 6.88 7.59
CA PHE A 224 0.19 8.31 7.42
C PHE A 224 -1.23 8.72 7.82
N SER A 225 -2.28 8.19 7.16
CA SER A 225 -3.66 8.63 7.46
C SER A 225 -4.05 8.38 8.90
N THR A 226 -3.78 7.19 9.43
CA THR A 226 -4.16 6.85 10.81
C THR A 226 -3.27 7.56 11.81
N MET A 227 -1.94 7.57 11.60
CA MET A 227 -1.02 8.10 12.60
C MET A 227 -1.11 9.61 12.76
N VAL A 228 -1.40 10.39 11.70
CA VAL A 228 -1.63 11.84 11.87
C VAL A 228 -2.84 12.11 12.77
N VAL A 229 -3.92 11.33 12.63
CA VAL A 229 -5.09 11.45 13.49
C VAL A 229 -4.75 11.04 14.93
N LEU A 230 -3.97 9.99 15.13
CA LEU A 230 -3.56 9.56 16.48
C LEU A 230 -2.71 10.63 17.19
N ILE A 231 -1.79 11.29 16.49
CA ILE A 231 -0.87 12.30 17.05
C ILE A 231 -1.55 13.66 17.21
N ALA A 232 -2.16 14.17 16.12
CA ALA A 232 -2.71 15.51 16.09
C ALA A 232 -4.11 15.61 16.68
N GLY A 233 -4.80 14.48 16.88
CA GLY A 233 -6.23 14.45 17.13
C GLY A 233 -7.03 14.59 15.83
N GLY A 234 -8.35 14.73 15.96
CA GLY A 234 -9.25 14.81 14.81
C GLY A 234 -9.93 13.49 14.49
N CYS A 235 -10.37 13.32 13.23
CA CYS A 235 -11.21 12.20 12.83
C CYS A 235 -10.67 11.52 11.56
N LEU A 236 -10.60 10.20 11.55
CA LEU A 236 -10.32 9.41 10.37
C LEU A 236 -11.64 8.98 9.72
N VAL A 237 -11.79 9.29 8.43
CA VAL A 237 -12.89 8.86 7.57
C VAL A 237 -12.36 7.79 6.63
N GLN A 238 -12.42 6.55 7.05
CA GLN A 238 -11.90 5.42 6.29
C GLN A 238 -12.99 4.85 5.41
N LEU A 239 -12.86 5.01 4.09
CA LEU A 239 -13.81 4.45 3.12
C LEU A 239 -13.50 2.97 2.84
N ASP A 240 -14.53 2.21 2.44
CA ASP A 240 -14.33 0.83 1.96
C ASP A 240 -13.40 0.79 0.74
N ARG A 241 -13.60 1.72 -0.18
CA ARG A 241 -12.80 1.92 -1.39
C ARG A 241 -13.12 3.28 -2.02
N PHE A 242 -12.44 3.59 -3.12
CA PHE A 242 -12.75 4.76 -3.93
C PHE A 242 -14.00 4.53 -4.81
N HIS A 243 -15.01 5.38 -4.62
CA HIS A 243 -16.26 5.41 -5.40
C HIS A 243 -16.35 6.74 -6.17
N PRO A 244 -15.93 6.82 -7.43
CA PRO A 244 -15.88 8.09 -8.15
C PRO A 244 -17.20 8.85 -8.20
N LYS A 245 -18.34 8.13 -8.29
CA LYS A 245 -19.67 8.73 -8.40
C LYS A 245 -20.19 9.36 -7.11
N SER A 246 -19.82 8.81 -5.97
CA SER A 246 -20.26 9.31 -4.65
C SER A 246 -19.17 10.08 -3.91
N TRP A 247 -17.96 10.18 -4.47
CA TRP A 247 -16.79 10.76 -3.80
C TRP A 247 -17.04 12.12 -3.16
N LEU A 248 -17.62 13.08 -3.93
CA LEU A 248 -17.89 14.43 -3.42
C LEU A 248 -18.99 14.42 -2.33
N ALA A 249 -19.99 13.54 -2.48
CA ALA A 249 -21.01 13.37 -1.46
C ALA A 249 -20.41 12.80 -0.15
N SER A 250 -19.55 11.79 -0.24
CA SER A 250 -18.83 11.22 0.90
C SER A 250 -17.91 12.25 1.58
N ALA A 251 -17.19 13.05 0.79
CA ALA A 251 -16.33 14.12 1.30
C ALA A 251 -17.13 15.21 2.02
N LYS A 252 -18.28 15.59 1.48
CA LYS A 252 -19.21 16.56 2.09
C LYS A 252 -19.88 16.01 3.35
N GLU A 253 -20.44 14.80 3.30
CA GLU A 253 -21.10 14.13 4.44
C GLU A 253 -20.14 14.02 5.63
N SER A 254 -18.90 13.61 5.36
CA SER A 254 -17.89 13.45 6.40
C SER A 254 -17.26 14.75 6.87
N GLY A 255 -17.49 15.88 6.19
CA GLY A 255 -16.83 17.15 6.48
C GLY A 255 -15.30 17.06 6.30
N ALA A 256 -14.82 16.23 5.38
CA ALA A 256 -13.40 15.98 5.17
C ALA A 256 -12.61 17.26 4.86
N THR A 257 -11.46 17.41 5.51
CA THR A 257 -10.55 18.57 5.36
C THR A 257 -9.26 18.22 4.66
N ILE A 258 -8.87 16.95 4.69
CA ILE A 258 -7.69 16.37 4.06
C ILE A 258 -8.09 15.12 3.31
N VAL A 259 -7.57 14.94 2.10
CA VAL A 259 -7.75 13.70 1.34
C VAL A 259 -6.43 13.00 1.10
N HIS A 260 -6.39 11.67 1.33
CA HIS A 260 -5.30 10.84 0.81
C HIS A 260 -5.72 10.23 -0.53
N TYR A 261 -4.83 10.32 -1.52
CA TYR A 261 -5.15 9.92 -2.88
C TYR A 261 -4.02 9.09 -3.53
N LEU A 262 -4.37 8.45 -4.62
CA LEU A 262 -3.45 7.91 -5.63
C LEU A 262 -3.78 8.53 -6.97
N GLY A 263 -2.80 8.65 -7.85
CA GLY A 263 -2.91 9.39 -9.11
C GLY A 263 -4.05 8.97 -10.04
N VAL A 264 -4.58 7.74 -9.89
CA VAL A 264 -5.76 7.27 -10.61
C VAL A 264 -7.05 8.00 -10.19
N MET A 265 -7.16 8.45 -8.93
CA MET A 265 -8.36 9.10 -8.42
C MET A 265 -8.64 10.46 -9.11
N PRO A 266 -7.67 11.38 -9.25
CA PRO A 266 -7.84 12.59 -10.02
C PRO A 266 -8.30 12.35 -11.46
N ALA A 267 -7.71 11.37 -12.14
CA ALA A 267 -8.09 11.01 -13.50
C ALA A 267 -9.55 10.55 -13.61
N MET A 268 -10.00 9.70 -12.66
CA MET A 268 -11.38 9.21 -12.61
C MET A 268 -12.37 10.34 -12.31
N LEU A 269 -12.05 11.25 -11.39
CA LEU A 269 -12.91 12.39 -11.06
C LEU A 269 -13.02 13.39 -12.22
N LEU A 270 -11.92 13.64 -12.93
CA LEU A 270 -11.91 14.52 -14.11
C LEU A 270 -12.70 13.93 -15.30
N SER A 271 -12.86 12.61 -15.38
CA SER A 271 -13.63 11.97 -16.46
C SER A 271 -15.15 12.21 -16.36
N ALA A 272 -15.65 12.59 -15.19
CA ALA A 272 -17.04 12.97 -15.02
C ALA A 272 -17.28 14.42 -15.49
N SER A 273 -18.52 14.72 -15.90
CA SER A 273 -18.90 16.10 -16.29
C SER A 273 -18.72 17.05 -15.11
N ALA A 274 -18.22 18.25 -15.37
CA ALA A 274 -18.09 19.28 -14.34
C ALA A 274 -19.45 19.74 -13.83
N SER A 275 -19.51 20.05 -12.53
CA SER A 275 -20.73 20.53 -11.87
C SER A 275 -20.40 21.58 -10.79
N ALA A 276 -21.40 22.34 -10.38
CA ALA A 276 -21.26 23.31 -9.28
C ALA A 276 -20.90 22.61 -7.94
N ALA A 277 -21.24 21.32 -7.79
CA ALA A 277 -20.92 20.53 -6.60
C ALA A 277 -19.42 20.16 -6.48
N ASP A 278 -18.64 20.33 -7.55
CA ASP A 278 -17.21 19.96 -7.55
C ASP A 278 -16.39 20.73 -6.51
N ARG A 279 -16.88 21.88 -6.06
CA ARG A 279 -16.27 22.73 -5.02
C ARG A 279 -17.06 22.79 -3.70
N ASP A 280 -18.13 22.01 -3.58
CA ASP A 280 -18.98 22.00 -2.38
C ASP A 280 -18.46 21.00 -1.35
N HIS A 281 -17.29 21.28 -0.80
CA HIS A 281 -16.61 20.48 0.22
C HIS A 281 -15.69 21.35 1.07
N ALA A 282 -15.18 20.79 2.19
CA ALA A 282 -14.27 21.46 3.12
C ALA A 282 -12.79 21.04 2.93
N ILE A 283 -12.45 20.26 1.88
CA ILE A 283 -11.09 19.79 1.63
C ILE A 283 -10.15 20.98 1.40
N ARG A 284 -9.07 21.00 2.13
CA ARG A 284 -8.04 22.03 2.06
C ARG A 284 -6.88 21.64 1.15
N TRP A 285 -6.52 20.35 1.14
CA TRP A 285 -5.45 19.79 0.33
C TRP A 285 -5.52 18.26 0.28
N GLY A 286 -4.83 17.70 -0.71
CA GLY A 286 -4.66 16.26 -0.85
C GLY A 286 -3.20 15.84 -0.72
N PHE A 287 -2.96 14.69 -0.07
CA PHE A 287 -1.66 14.04 0.08
C PHE A 287 -1.64 12.73 -0.67
N GLY A 288 -0.69 12.56 -1.58
CA GLY A 288 -0.59 11.33 -2.35
C GLY A 288 0.58 11.33 -3.33
N ALA A 289 0.47 10.50 -4.35
CA ALA A 289 1.51 10.36 -5.37
C ALA A 289 0.95 9.92 -6.72
N GLY A 290 1.70 10.22 -7.79
CA GLY A 290 1.48 9.65 -9.11
C GLY A 290 0.36 10.30 -9.91
N VAL A 291 0.05 11.57 -9.69
CA VAL A 291 -0.87 12.32 -10.54
C VAL A 291 -0.27 12.46 -11.94
N ASP A 292 -1.03 12.05 -12.95
CA ASP A 292 -0.65 12.29 -14.36
C ASP A 292 -0.45 13.78 -14.58
N ARG A 293 0.66 14.15 -15.23
CA ARG A 293 1.05 15.55 -15.48
C ARG A 293 -0.06 16.38 -16.12
N LYS A 294 -0.81 15.79 -17.07
CA LYS A 294 -1.92 16.43 -17.77
C LYS A 294 -3.16 16.66 -16.89
N ASN A 295 -3.30 15.92 -15.81
CA ASN A 295 -4.48 15.96 -14.94
C ASN A 295 -4.27 16.83 -13.70
N HIS A 296 -3.03 17.14 -13.32
CA HIS A 296 -2.72 17.79 -12.05
C HIS A 296 -3.32 19.22 -11.99
N ALA A 297 -2.93 20.11 -12.87
CA ALA A 297 -3.46 21.47 -12.90
C ALA A 297 -4.97 21.52 -13.17
N PRO A 298 -5.53 20.78 -14.15
CA PRO A 298 -6.99 20.75 -14.37
C PRO A 298 -7.77 20.26 -13.15
N PHE A 299 -7.21 19.34 -12.36
CA PHE A 299 -7.86 18.89 -11.13
C PHE A 299 -7.94 20.01 -10.09
N GLU A 300 -6.82 20.66 -9.79
CA GLU A 300 -6.78 21.76 -8.82
C GLU A 300 -7.69 22.92 -9.24
N GLU A 301 -7.69 23.26 -10.53
CA GLU A 301 -8.58 24.28 -11.08
C GLU A 301 -10.06 23.91 -10.89
N ARG A 302 -10.44 22.67 -11.19
CA ARG A 302 -11.84 22.23 -11.10
C ARG A 302 -12.33 22.05 -9.68
N PHE A 303 -11.56 21.37 -8.83
CA PHE A 303 -11.99 21.00 -7.48
C PHE A 303 -11.60 22.03 -6.41
N GLY A 304 -10.66 22.92 -6.69
CA GLY A 304 -10.35 24.07 -5.83
C GLY A 304 -9.49 23.79 -4.62
N PHE A 305 -8.75 22.67 -4.62
CA PHE A 305 -7.75 22.36 -3.60
C PHE A 305 -6.49 21.74 -4.21
N PRO A 306 -5.31 21.96 -3.61
CA PRO A 306 -4.05 21.45 -4.10
C PRO A 306 -3.91 19.95 -3.87
N LEU A 307 -3.33 19.24 -4.86
CA LEU A 307 -2.81 17.88 -4.72
C LEU A 307 -1.30 17.95 -4.48
N VAL A 308 -0.85 17.53 -3.31
CA VAL A 308 0.57 17.56 -2.97
C VAL A 308 1.17 16.19 -3.24
N GLU A 309 2.11 16.17 -4.21
CA GLU A 309 2.86 14.98 -4.57
C GLU A 309 3.90 14.68 -3.48
N ALA A 310 3.95 13.42 -3.05
CA ALA A 310 4.91 12.92 -2.08
C ALA A 310 5.59 11.66 -2.59
N TRP A 311 6.79 11.41 -2.10
CA TRP A 311 7.52 10.16 -2.31
C TRP A 311 7.81 9.49 -0.98
N ALA A 312 7.46 8.23 -0.86
CA ALA A 312 7.80 7.33 0.23
C ALA A 312 7.62 5.88 -0.21
N MET A 313 8.22 4.96 0.51
CA MET A 313 8.07 3.50 0.36
C MET A 313 7.69 2.89 1.70
N THR A 314 7.21 1.64 1.68
CA THR A 314 6.97 0.88 2.93
C THR A 314 8.24 0.75 3.76
N GLU A 315 9.36 0.57 3.12
CA GLU A 315 10.67 0.41 3.75
C GLU A 315 11.18 1.71 4.39
N THR A 316 10.82 2.86 3.83
CA THR A 316 11.33 4.17 4.29
C THR A 316 10.40 4.89 5.24
N GLY A 317 9.08 4.71 5.09
CA GLY A 317 8.10 5.49 5.85
C GLY A 317 8.36 6.99 5.79
N ALA A 318 8.18 7.66 6.92
CA ALA A 318 8.48 9.08 7.08
C ALA A 318 9.95 9.37 7.45
N ALA A 319 10.80 8.35 7.56
CA ALA A 319 12.24 8.56 7.72
C ALA A 319 12.88 9.21 6.49
N ALA A 320 12.29 8.98 5.30
CA ALA A 320 12.72 9.59 4.05
C ALA A 320 11.54 10.05 3.18
N CYS A 321 10.41 10.43 3.77
CA CYS A 321 9.31 11.01 3.01
C CYS A 321 9.67 12.41 2.53
N ILE A 322 9.52 12.64 1.23
CA ILE A 322 9.76 13.91 0.57
C ILE A 322 8.46 14.34 -0.10
N MET A 323 8.09 15.62 0.03
CA MET A 323 6.84 16.10 -0.55
C MET A 323 6.95 17.54 -1.06
N ALA A 324 6.16 17.86 -2.10
CA ALA A 324 6.07 19.17 -2.69
C ALA A 324 5.16 20.11 -1.86
N ASN A 325 5.48 20.31 -0.58
CA ASN A 325 4.65 21.02 0.39
C ASN A 325 4.83 22.56 0.37
N ARG A 326 5.72 23.08 -0.46
CA ARG A 326 6.03 24.53 -0.53
C ARG A 326 5.88 25.05 -1.94
N GLU A 327 5.35 26.25 -2.08
CA GLU A 327 5.32 26.90 -3.38
C GLU A 327 6.71 27.40 -3.83
N PRO A 328 7.04 27.34 -5.11
CA PRO A 328 6.24 26.75 -6.20
C PRO A 328 6.31 25.20 -6.20
N ARG A 329 5.15 24.53 -6.19
CA ARG A 329 5.06 23.06 -6.18
C ARG A 329 5.40 22.41 -7.51
N LEU A 330 5.59 23.19 -8.57
CA LEU A 330 5.84 22.73 -9.94
C LEU A 330 4.76 21.72 -10.43
N VAL A 331 3.50 22.14 -10.29
CA VAL A 331 2.30 21.35 -10.64
C VAL A 331 2.39 20.79 -12.06
N GLY A 332 2.05 19.51 -12.25
CA GLY A 332 2.08 18.86 -13.56
C GLY A 332 3.47 18.44 -14.05
N THR A 333 4.47 18.40 -13.18
CA THR A 333 5.84 18.01 -13.59
C THR A 333 6.32 16.70 -12.96
N SER A 334 5.51 16.06 -12.11
CA SER A 334 5.90 14.93 -11.24
C SER A 334 6.97 15.31 -10.21
N CYS A 335 7.05 16.61 -9.85
CA CYS A 335 7.87 17.08 -8.76
C CYS A 335 7.26 16.60 -7.43
N PHE A 336 8.08 15.96 -6.60
CA PHE A 336 7.69 15.55 -5.25
C PHE A 336 8.45 16.28 -4.14
N GLY A 337 9.05 17.45 -4.45
CA GLY A 337 9.63 18.35 -3.47
C GLY A 337 11.14 18.38 -3.44
N ARG A 338 11.69 18.77 -2.29
CA ARG A 338 13.12 18.97 -2.04
C ARG A 338 13.56 18.14 -0.84
N GLN A 339 14.87 17.97 -0.69
CA GLN A 339 15.45 17.34 0.48
C GLN A 339 15.12 18.14 1.75
N GLU A 340 14.74 17.41 2.80
CA GLU A 340 14.52 17.94 4.15
C GLU A 340 15.72 17.60 5.05
N ASP A 341 15.91 18.33 6.14
CA ASP A 341 17.08 18.21 7.03
C ASP A 341 17.20 16.84 7.73
N PHE A 342 16.11 16.08 7.82
CA PHE A 342 16.09 14.78 8.48
C PHE A 342 16.49 13.61 7.57
N VAL A 343 16.69 13.85 6.29
CA VAL A 343 17.03 12.82 5.29
C VAL A 343 18.23 13.25 4.46
N GLU A 344 19.17 12.32 4.24
CA GLU A 344 20.23 12.48 3.27
C GLU A 344 19.86 11.76 1.98
N ILE A 345 20.13 12.39 0.84
CA ILE A 345 19.76 11.92 -0.49
C ILE A 345 20.97 11.94 -1.41
N ARG A 346 21.10 10.86 -2.18
CA ARG A 346 22.09 10.71 -3.23
C ARG A 346 21.41 10.18 -4.50
N LEU A 347 21.80 10.65 -5.66
CA LEU A 347 21.36 10.10 -6.96
C LEU A 347 22.54 9.41 -7.60
N MET A 348 22.43 8.09 -7.78
CA MET A 348 23.54 7.23 -8.26
C MET A 348 23.30 6.78 -9.70
N GLY A 349 24.28 6.98 -10.55
CA GLY A 349 24.34 6.46 -11.92
C GLY A 349 24.59 4.96 -11.97
N GLU A 350 24.53 4.40 -13.17
CA GLU A 350 24.79 2.96 -13.41
C GLU A 350 26.22 2.55 -13.09
N ASP A 351 27.17 3.47 -13.19
CA ASP A 351 28.59 3.28 -12.87
C ASP A 351 28.90 3.42 -11.37
N GLY A 352 27.89 3.68 -10.53
CA GLY A 352 28.03 3.88 -9.09
C GLY A 352 28.46 5.30 -8.67
N SER A 353 28.71 6.20 -9.63
CA SER A 353 29.03 7.60 -9.36
C SER A 353 27.76 8.44 -9.13
N ASP A 354 27.91 9.62 -8.52
CA ASP A 354 26.83 10.58 -8.40
C ASP A 354 26.51 11.22 -9.76
N VAL A 355 25.21 11.31 -10.09
CA VAL A 355 24.79 11.96 -11.34
C VAL A 355 24.74 13.48 -11.18
N GLY A 356 24.93 14.18 -12.31
CA GLY A 356 24.81 15.64 -12.37
C GLY A 356 23.36 16.13 -12.31
N THR A 357 23.23 17.46 -12.30
CA THR A 357 21.93 18.15 -12.38
C THR A 357 21.16 17.71 -13.62
N ASP A 358 19.84 17.51 -13.46
CA ASP A 358 18.90 17.03 -14.48
C ASP A 358 19.18 15.65 -15.08
N MET A 359 20.20 14.95 -14.59
CA MET A 359 20.47 13.58 -15.00
C MET A 359 19.71 12.59 -14.11
N PRO A 360 19.04 11.56 -14.68
CA PRO A 360 18.40 10.53 -13.89
C PRO A 360 19.42 9.62 -13.21
N GLY A 361 19.19 9.35 -11.92
CA GLY A 361 19.96 8.40 -11.14
C GLY A 361 19.06 7.61 -10.19
N GLU A 362 19.56 6.49 -9.67
CA GLU A 362 18.85 5.77 -8.61
C GLU A 362 18.81 6.62 -7.36
N LEU A 363 17.61 6.82 -6.81
CA LEU A 363 17.41 7.51 -5.54
C LEU A 363 17.91 6.64 -4.39
N LEU A 364 18.93 7.11 -3.71
CA LEU A 364 19.46 6.51 -2.47
C LEU A 364 19.08 7.44 -1.32
N VAL A 365 18.61 6.86 -0.22
CA VAL A 365 18.18 7.64 0.95
C VAL A 365 18.68 7.01 2.25
N ARG A 366 18.87 7.85 3.28
CA ARG A 366 19.11 7.42 4.64
C ARG A 366 18.70 8.51 5.64
N SER A 367 18.47 8.14 6.89
CA SER A 367 18.26 9.14 7.94
C SER A 367 19.52 9.99 8.13
N ALA A 368 19.34 11.29 8.29
CA ALA A 368 20.41 12.18 8.72
C ALA A 368 20.83 11.88 10.15
N GLY A 369 22.14 11.94 10.45
CA GLY A 369 22.70 11.75 11.78
C GLY A 369 23.44 10.41 11.96
N ALA A 370 23.61 9.99 13.23
CA ALA A 370 24.50 8.89 13.58
C ALA A 370 23.99 7.49 13.17
N ASP A 371 22.66 7.32 13.09
CA ASP A 371 22.04 6.06 12.69
C ASP A 371 21.31 6.23 11.34
N PRO A 372 21.90 5.75 10.24
CA PRO A 372 21.33 5.90 8.90
C PRO A 372 20.02 5.11 8.68
N ARG A 373 19.74 4.11 9.54
CA ARG A 373 18.53 3.27 9.47
C ARG A 373 17.42 3.73 10.41
N ARG A 374 17.64 4.79 11.15
CA ARG A 374 16.69 5.26 12.15
C ARG A 374 15.32 5.55 11.52
N TYR A 375 14.27 4.94 12.08
CA TYR A 375 12.88 5.08 11.63
C TYR A 375 12.52 4.43 10.30
N PHE A 376 13.48 3.78 9.62
CA PHE A 376 13.19 2.89 8.51
C PHE A 376 12.60 1.57 9.00
N PHE A 377 12.22 0.70 8.08
CA PHE A 377 11.87 -0.67 8.42
C PHE A 377 13.04 -1.39 9.13
N SER A 378 12.72 -2.34 10.00
CA SER A 378 13.76 -3.09 10.73
C SER A 378 14.48 -4.13 9.85
N GLY A 379 13.86 -4.52 8.74
CA GLY A 379 14.36 -5.49 7.77
C GLY A 379 13.23 -6.29 7.13
N TYR A 380 13.59 -7.16 6.20
CA TYR A 380 12.65 -8.13 5.63
C TYR A 380 12.62 -9.39 6.48
N LEU A 381 11.42 -9.86 6.80
CA LEU A 381 11.22 -11.08 7.59
C LEU A 381 11.89 -12.27 6.87
N LYS A 382 12.75 -13.02 7.57
CA LYS A 382 13.46 -14.22 7.06
C LYS A 382 14.22 -14.00 5.76
N ASP A 383 14.64 -12.76 5.48
CA ASP A 383 15.39 -12.42 4.26
C ASP A 383 16.48 -11.37 4.57
N GLU A 384 17.50 -11.82 5.32
CA GLU A 384 18.63 -10.97 5.72
C GLU A 384 19.47 -10.55 4.51
N GLU A 385 19.52 -11.40 3.46
CA GLU A 385 20.26 -11.09 2.24
C GLU A 385 19.62 -9.92 1.50
N ALA A 386 18.30 -9.96 1.27
CA ALA A 386 17.62 -8.84 0.66
C ALA A 386 17.65 -7.57 1.52
N THR A 387 17.66 -7.72 2.85
CA THR A 387 17.84 -6.58 3.76
C THR A 387 19.22 -5.95 3.59
N ARG A 388 20.28 -6.77 3.49
CA ARG A 388 21.65 -6.30 3.27
C ARG A 388 21.83 -5.65 1.89
N GLU A 389 21.24 -6.25 0.84
CA GLU A 389 21.24 -5.68 -0.51
C GLU A 389 20.54 -4.31 -0.57
N ALA A 390 19.40 -4.19 0.10
CA ALA A 390 18.66 -2.93 0.16
C ALA A 390 19.44 -1.83 0.90
N TRP A 391 20.36 -2.20 1.80
CA TRP A 391 21.19 -1.31 2.59
C TRP A 391 22.68 -1.42 2.20
N ALA A 392 22.99 -1.39 0.93
CA ALA A 392 24.38 -1.42 0.48
C ALA A 392 25.08 -0.06 0.75
N ASP A 393 26.36 -0.12 1.13
CA ASP A 393 27.26 1.03 1.32
C ASP A 393 26.71 2.12 2.28
N GLY A 394 25.85 1.73 3.24
CA GLY A 394 25.26 2.65 4.21
C GLY A 394 24.12 3.51 3.67
N TRP A 395 23.57 3.15 2.49
CA TRP A 395 22.44 3.78 1.85
C TRP A 395 21.32 2.79 1.58
N PHE A 396 20.08 3.25 1.69
CA PHE A 396 18.93 2.48 1.25
C PHE A 396 18.73 2.68 -0.26
N HIS A 397 18.81 1.58 -1.01
CA HIS A 397 18.60 1.53 -2.45
C HIS A 397 17.12 1.41 -2.78
N THR A 398 16.51 2.49 -3.25
CA THR A 398 15.05 2.53 -3.47
C THR A 398 14.60 1.81 -4.74
N GLY A 399 15.52 1.69 -5.72
CA GLY A 399 15.19 1.21 -7.06
C GLY A 399 14.35 2.17 -7.88
N ASP A 400 14.11 3.39 -7.40
CA ASP A 400 13.40 4.45 -8.13
C ASP A 400 14.42 5.37 -8.84
N LEU A 401 14.17 5.68 -10.12
CA LEU A 401 14.94 6.64 -10.89
C LEU A 401 14.35 8.03 -10.72
N VAL A 402 15.19 8.96 -10.32
CA VAL A 402 14.83 10.34 -10.01
C VAL A 402 15.85 11.28 -10.64
N ARG A 403 15.43 12.47 -11.06
CA ARG A 403 16.34 13.56 -11.39
C ARG A 403 16.19 14.72 -10.40
N ARG A 404 17.23 15.49 -10.23
CA ARG A 404 17.24 16.70 -9.41
C ARG A 404 17.63 17.90 -10.28
N ASP A 405 16.79 18.96 -10.27
CA ASP A 405 17.11 20.21 -10.99
C ASP A 405 18.13 21.08 -10.21
N ALA A 406 18.50 22.22 -10.83
CA ALA A 406 19.43 23.18 -10.23
C ALA A 406 18.92 23.82 -8.94
N ASP A 407 17.61 23.88 -8.75
CA ASP A 407 16.96 24.44 -7.55
C ASP A 407 16.79 23.39 -6.44
N GLY A 408 17.23 22.14 -6.67
CA GLY A 408 17.15 21.05 -5.70
C GLY A 408 15.80 20.32 -5.67
N ASN A 409 14.90 20.57 -6.63
CA ASN A 409 13.65 19.84 -6.74
C ASN A 409 13.86 18.45 -7.31
N PHE A 410 13.19 17.46 -6.73
CA PHE A 410 13.21 16.07 -7.18
C PHE A 410 11.99 15.75 -8.04
N PHE A 411 12.24 15.03 -9.13
CA PHE A 411 11.22 14.62 -10.08
C PHE A 411 11.30 13.11 -10.29
N PHE A 412 10.17 12.44 -10.12
CA PHE A 412 10.09 11.01 -10.40
C PHE A 412 10.19 10.76 -11.91
N VAL A 413 11.08 9.84 -12.30
CA VAL A 413 11.31 9.45 -13.69
C VAL A 413 10.69 8.09 -14.00
N ASP A 414 11.07 7.04 -13.26
CA ASP A 414 10.58 5.66 -13.45
C ASP A 414 11.04 4.76 -12.29
N ARG A 415 10.69 3.49 -12.34
CA ARG A 415 11.29 2.45 -11.49
C ARG A 415 12.38 1.69 -12.23
N LYS A 416 13.49 1.43 -11.57
CA LYS A 416 14.60 0.63 -12.09
C LYS A 416 14.15 -0.81 -12.41
N LYS A 417 13.19 -1.34 -11.68
CA LYS A 417 12.59 -2.66 -11.89
C LYS A 417 11.10 -2.48 -12.16
N ASN A 418 10.66 -2.78 -13.37
CA ASN A 418 9.33 -2.61 -13.94
C ASN A 418 8.18 -3.18 -13.10
N VAL A 419 7.82 -2.47 -12.06
CA VAL A 419 6.58 -2.73 -11.32
C VAL A 419 5.43 -2.08 -12.09
N ILE A 420 4.38 -2.86 -12.37
CA ILE A 420 3.18 -2.37 -13.06
C ILE A 420 2.31 -1.66 -12.03
N ARG A 421 1.99 -0.38 -12.27
CA ARG A 421 1.18 0.43 -11.36
C ARG A 421 -0.26 0.51 -11.85
N ARG A 422 -1.10 -0.35 -11.31
CA ARG A 422 -2.51 -0.42 -11.70
C ARG A 422 -3.42 0.02 -10.55
N SER A 423 -4.12 1.14 -10.73
CA SER A 423 -5.11 1.68 -9.75
C SER A 423 -4.55 1.78 -8.32
N GLY A 424 -3.27 2.13 -8.18
CA GLY A 424 -2.60 2.24 -6.89
C GLY A 424 -1.97 0.96 -6.37
N GLU A 425 -2.23 -0.18 -6.99
CA GLU A 425 -1.60 -1.45 -6.67
C GLU A 425 -0.26 -1.58 -7.42
N ASN A 426 0.77 -1.96 -6.70
CA ASN A 426 2.07 -2.31 -7.26
C ASN A 426 2.10 -3.80 -7.58
N ILE A 427 2.17 -4.13 -8.86
CA ILE A 427 2.14 -5.51 -9.34
C ILE A 427 3.54 -5.90 -9.79
N SER A 428 4.08 -6.95 -9.20
CA SER A 428 5.34 -7.55 -9.66
C SER A 428 5.10 -8.31 -10.96
N ALA A 429 5.78 -7.90 -12.03
CA ALA A 429 5.75 -8.64 -13.29
C ALA A 429 6.20 -10.09 -13.11
N VAL A 430 7.24 -10.31 -12.28
CA VAL A 430 7.80 -11.64 -12.01
C VAL A 430 6.80 -12.54 -11.25
N GLU A 431 6.02 -12.01 -10.34
CA GLU A 431 4.98 -12.76 -9.63
C GLU A 431 3.92 -13.27 -10.61
N VAL A 432 3.46 -12.39 -11.50
CA VAL A 432 2.47 -12.76 -12.52
C VAL A 432 3.05 -13.79 -13.49
N GLU A 433 4.27 -13.58 -13.99
CA GLU A 433 4.98 -14.53 -14.87
C GLU A 433 5.10 -15.92 -14.22
N SER A 434 5.44 -15.98 -12.94
CA SER A 434 5.56 -17.24 -12.21
C SER A 434 4.26 -18.05 -12.21
N VAL A 435 3.12 -17.40 -12.10
CA VAL A 435 1.80 -18.05 -12.14
C VAL A 435 1.44 -18.43 -13.58
N LEU A 436 1.63 -17.54 -14.55
CA LEU A 436 1.32 -17.82 -15.95
C LEU A 436 2.13 -19.01 -16.49
N ASN A 437 3.40 -19.12 -16.12
CA ASN A 437 4.27 -20.22 -16.54
C ASN A 437 3.86 -21.61 -16.00
N GLN A 438 2.97 -21.68 -15.02
CA GLN A 438 2.40 -22.94 -14.51
C GLN A 438 1.24 -23.45 -15.38
N HIS A 439 0.69 -22.60 -16.25
CA HIS A 439 -0.41 -23.02 -17.13
C HIS A 439 0.08 -23.99 -18.21
N PRO A 440 -0.64 -25.12 -18.47
CA PRO A 440 -0.17 -26.18 -19.40
C PRO A 440 0.13 -25.69 -20.81
N ALA A 441 -0.64 -24.72 -21.33
CA ALA A 441 -0.43 -24.18 -22.67
C ALA A 441 0.75 -23.19 -22.77
N VAL A 442 1.29 -22.71 -21.65
CA VAL A 442 2.35 -21.69 -21.64
C VAL A 442 3.72 -22.37 -21.65
N LYS A 443 4.54 -22.06 -22.65
CA LYS A 443 5.95 -22.44 -22.69
C LYS A 443 6.80 -21.48 -21.85
N THR A 444 6.57 -20.19 -22.04
CA THR A 444 7.18 -19.10 -21.26
C THR A 444 6.33 -17.84 -21.39
N SER A 445 6.40 -16.97 -20.40
CA SER A 445 5.70 -15.69 -20.42
C SER A 445 6.62 -14.57 -19.96
N ALA A 446 6.31 -13.34 -20.41
CA ALA A 446 6.90 -12.11 -19.89
C ALA A 446 5.80 -11.07 -19.74
N VAL A 447 5.82 -10.35 -18.62
CA VAL A 447 4.76 -9.41 -18.27
C VAL A 447 5.34 -8.00 -18.17
N ALA A 448 4.62 -7.03 -18.71
CA ALA A 448 4.97 -5.62 -18.65
C ALA A 448 3.74 -4.73 -18.48
N ALA A 449 4.01 -3.48 -18.09
CA ALA A 449 3.01 -2.44 -18.06
C ALA A 449 2.64 -2.02 -19.50
N THR A 450 1.35 -1.89 -19.77
CA THR A 450 0.83 -1.15 -20.93
C THR A 450 0.00 0.03 -20.42
N PRO A 451 0.11 1.24 -21.03
CA PRO A 451 -0.63 2.40 -20.57
C PRO A 451 -2.15 2.18 -20.61
N ASP A 452 -2.83 2.54 -19.53
CA ASP A 452 -4.29 2.57 -19.45
C ASP A 452 -4.73 3.98 -19.03
N THR A 453 -5.65 4.58 -19.78
CA THR A 453 -6.07 5.98 -19.59
C THR A 453 -6.80 6.24 -18.27
N VAL A 454 -7.33 5.19 -17.63
CA VAL A 454 -8.10 5.28 -16.39
C VAL A 454 -7.30 4.77 -15.19
N ARG A 455 -6.48 3.74 -15.39
CA ARG A 455 -5.86 2.98 -14.30
C ARG A 455 -4.37 3.24 -14.11
N GLY A 456 -3.78 4.09 -14.94
CA GLY A 456 -2.35 4.30 -15.05
C GLY A 456 -1.73 3.25 -15.95
N ASP A 457 -1.48 2.06 -15.42
CA ASP A 457 -1.04 0.90 -16.17
C ASP A 457 -2.10 -0.21 -16.18
N GLU A 458 -2.02 -1.07 -17.20
CA GLU A 458 -2.67 -2.37 -17.22
C GLU A 458 -1.60 -3.47 -17.43
N VAL A 459 -1.90 -4.66 -16.95
CA VAL A 459 -1.02 -5.83 -17.06
C VAL A 459 -1.14 -6.41 -18.46
N LEU A 460 -0.04 -6.41 -19.23
CA LEU A 460 0.07 -7.08 -20.52
C LEU A 460 1.00 -8.29 -20.38
N ALA A 461 0.52 -9.46 -20.78
CA ALA A 461 1.30 -10.69 -20.83
C ALA A 461 1.67 -11.03 -22.28
N CYS A 462 2.96 -11.06 -22.59
CA CYS A 462 3.50 -11.68 -23.79
C CYS A 462 3.72 -13.16 -23.53
N ILE A 463 3.09 -14.04 -24.29
CA ILE A 463 3.08 -15.48 -24.05
C ILE A 463 3.58 -16.21 -25.29
N VAL A 464 4.56 -17.08 -25.08
CA VAL A 464 4.97 -18.11 -26.04
C VAL A 464 4.23 -19.39 -25.69
N LEU A 465 3.44 -19.88 -26.63
CA LEU A 465 2.72 -21.16 -26.47
C LEU A 465 3.65 -22.37 -26.64
N ARG A 466 3.25 -23.50 -26.10
CA ARG A 466 3.88 -24.80 -26.41
C ARG A 466 3.55 -25.20 -27.85
N ASP A 467 4.44 -25.97 -28.47
CA ASP A 467 4.33 -26.34 -29.89
C ASP A 467 3.07 -27.15 -30.25
N ASP A 468 2.46 -27.80 -29.26
CA ASP A 468 1.23 -28.59 -29.39
C ASP A 468 -0.07 -27.79 -29.15
N SER A 469 0.04 -26.49 -28.87
CA SER A 469 -1.11 -25.61 -28.62
C SER A 469 -1.74 -25.12 -29.93
N ASP A 470 -3.08 -25.26 -30.04
CA ASP A 470 -3.84 -24.82 -31.21
C ASP A 470 -3.91 -23.30 -31.31
N ALA A 471 -3.15 -22.73 -32.24
CA ALA A 471 -3.12 -21.29 -32.50
C ALA A 471 -4.47 -20.73 -33.02
N SER A 472 -5.38 -21.58 -33.54
CA SER A 472 -6.70 -21.15 -34.00
C SER A 472 -7.67 -20.85 -32.85
N GLN A 473 -7.36 -21.30 -31.63
CA GLN A 473 -8.18 -21.11 -30.42
C GLN A 473 -7.60 -20.04 -29.48
N ARG A 474 -6.87 -19.08 -30.01
CA ARG A 474 -6.13 -18.08 -29.22
C ARG A 474 -6.97 -17.36 -28.16
N GLU A 475 -8.22 -16.98 -28.47
CA GLU A 475 -9.12 -16.34 -27.51
C GLU A 475 -9.48 -17.26 -26.33
N ALA A 476 -9.80 -18.52 -26.62
CA ALA A 476 -10.12 -19.51 -25.59
C ALA A 476 -8.90 -19.84 -24.71
N VAL A 477 -7.71 -19.94 -25.32
CA VAL A 477 -6.45 -20.17 -24.59
C VAL A 477 -6.11 -18.97 -23.73
N ALA A 478 -6.25 -17.75 -24.23
CA ALA A 478 -6.04 -16.54 -23.42
C ALA A 478 -6.99 -16.47 -22.22
N ALA A 479 -8.28 -16.77 -22.45
CA ALA A 479 -9.26 -16.83 -21.37
C ALA A 479 -8.89 -17.87 -20.31
N SER A 480 -8.45 -19.08 -20.72
CA SER A 480 -8.01 -20.13 -19.80
C SER A 480 -6.79 -19.69 -18.97
N ILE A 481 -5.80 -19.06 -19.59
CA ILE A 481 -4.61 -18.53 -18.91
C ILE A 481 -4.99 -17.45 -17.88
N VAL A 482 -5.88 -16.54 -18.26
CA VAL A 482 -6.34 -15.48 -17.33
C VAL A 482 -7.18 -16.06 -16.20
N GLN A 483 -8.02 -17.06 -16.45
CA GLN A 483 -8.75 -17.78 -15.40
C GLN A 483 -7.79 -18.48 -14.42
N HIS A 484 -6.73 -19.11 -14.93
CA HIS A 484 -5.69 -19.71 -14.11
C HIS A 484 -5.02 -18.66 -13.20
N ALA A 485 -4.70 -17.49 -13.74
CA ALA A 485 -4.16 -16.37 -12.95
C ALA A 485 -5.16 -15.88 -11.90
N LEU A 486 -6.44 -15.70 -12.27
CA LEU A 486 -7.50 -15.27 -11.35
C LEU A 486 -7.79 -16.26 -10.22
N ALA A 487 -7.49 -17.53 -10.42
CA ALA A 487 -7.62 -18.56 -9.38
C ALA A 487 -6.49 -18.49 -8.32
N GLN A 488 -5.36 -17.88 -8.65
CA GLN A 488 -4.16 -17.89 -7.81
C GLN A 488 -3.70 -16.51 -7.36
N LEU A 489 -4.10 -15.44 -8.07
CA LEU A 489 -3.72 -14.07 -7.80
C LEU A 489 -4.93 -13.18 -7.59
N ALA A 490 -4.72 -12.06 -6.89
CA ALA A 490 -5.72 -11.01 -6.82
C ALA A 490 -6.13 -10.54 -8.22
N TYR A 491 -7.42 -10.23 -8.43
CA TYR A 491 -7.99 -9.94 -9.75
C TYR A 491 -7.26 -8.82 -10.52
N TYR A 492 -6.71 -7.82 -9.82
CA TYR A 492 -6.00 -6.71 -10.44
C TYR A 492 -4.63 -7.11 -10.99
N LYS A 493 -4.01 -8.20 -10.50
CA LYS A 493 -2.74 -8.75 -10.96
C LYS A 493 -2.87 -9.58 -12.24
N ALA A 494 -4.02 -10.18 -12.50
CA ALA A 494 -4.24 -10.98 -13.70
C ALA A 494 -4.06 -10.11 -14.97
N PRO A 495 -3.59 -10.69 -16.10
CA PRO A 495 -3.43 -9.94 -17.34
C PRO A 495 -4.73 -9.29 -17.81
N GLY A 496 -4.68 -8.00 -18.17
CA GLY A 496 -5.75 -7.29 -18.86
C GLY A 496 -5.62 -7.37 -20.38
N TYR A 497 -4.41 -7.71 -20.84
CA TYR A 497 -4.11 -8.00 -22.22
C TYR A 497 -3.21 -9.22 -22.35
N VAL A 498 -3.49 -10.07 -23.32
CA VAL A 498 -2.68 -11.23 -23.66
C VAL A 498 -2.23 -11.12 -25.10
N ALA A 499 -0.93 -11.11 -25.35
CA ALA A 499 -0.32 -11.14 -26.66
C ALA A 499 0.43 -12.46 -26.84
N PHE A 500 0.09 -13.23 -27.87
CA PHE A 500 0.85 -14.42 -28.25
C PHE A 500 1.98 -14.00 -29.19
N VAL A 501 3.19 -14.37 -28.82
CA VAL A 501 4.43 -14.04 -29.53
C VAL A 501 5.22 -15.31 -29.86
N ASP A 502 5.97 -15.29 -30.95
CA ASP A 502 6.79 -16.44 -31.35
C ASP A 502 8.02 -16.60 -30.45
N ALA A 503 8.55 -15.50 -29.95
CA ALA A 503 9.68 -15.47 -29.03
C ALA A 503 9.63 -14.24 -28.13
N LEU A 504 10.17 -14.37 -26.90
CA LEU A 504 10.39 -13.24 -25.99
C LEU A 504 11.73 -12.56 -26.32
N PRO A 505 11.85 -11.23 -26.07
CA PRO A 505 13.12 -10.54 -26.21
C PRO A 505 14.07 -10.98 -25.07
N LEU A 506 15.14 -11.68 -25.45
CA LEU A 506 16.10 -12.22 -24.49
C LEU A 506 17.50 -11.61 -24.71
N THR A 507 18.24 -11.45 -23.61
CA THR A 507 19.67 -11.17 -23.66
C THR A 507 20.44 -12.41 -24.11
N PRO A 508 21.73 -12.27 -24.52
CA PRO A 508 22.58 -13.44 -24.79
C PRO A 508 22.66 -14.43 -23.62
N SER A 509 22.50 -13.93 -22.39
CA SER A 509 22.45 -14.75 -21.16
C SER A 509 21.07 -15.32 -20.85
N GLN A 510 20.13 -15.31 -21.82
CA GLN A 510 18.76 -15.84 -21.70
C GLN A 510 17.88 -15.13 -20.66
N LYS A 511 18.21 -13.88 -20.31
CA LYS A 511 17.37 -13.04 -19.45
C LYS A 511 16.45 -12.16 -20.31
N ILE A 512 15.21 -11.94 -19.83
CA ILE A 512 14.23 -11.06 -20.51
C ILE A 512 14.81 -9.63 -20.62
N GLN A 513 14.84 -9.08 -21.83
CA GLN A 513 15.21 -7.70 -22.07
C GLN A 513 14.01 -6.79 -21.77
N ARG A 514 13.90 -6.35 -20.50
CA ARG A 514 12.77 -5.59 -19.97
C ARG A 514 12.50 -4.28 -20.72
N GLY A 515 13.53 -3.61 -21.22
CA GLY A 515 13.38 -2.39 -22.04
C GLY A 515 12.61 -2.66 -23.32
N GLN A 516 13.05 -3.65 -24.10
CA GLN A 516 12.40 -4.04 -25.36
C GLN A 516 10.98 -4.60 -25.12
N LEU A 517 10.79 -5.39 -24.05
CA LEU A 517 9.48 -5.88 -23.67
C LEU A 517 8.51 -4.74 -23.36
N ARG A 518 8.98 -3.67 -22.72
CA ARG A 518 8.18 -2.47 -22.44
C ARG A 518 7.76 -1.75 -23.71
N GLU A 519 8.67 -1.57 -24.64
CA GLU A 519 8.36 -0.98 -25.96
C GLU A 519 7.29 -1.80 -26.71
N MET A 520 7.43 -3.13 -26.68
CA MET A 520 6.42 -4.04 -27.22
C MET A 520 5.07 -3.86 -26.53
N ALA A 521 5.05 -3.84 -25.20
CA ALA A 521 3.81 -3.70 -24.42
C ALA A 521 3.09 -2.36 -24.65
N GLN A 522 3.83 -1.29 -24.97
CA GLN A 522 3.23 0.00 -25.31
C GLN A 522 2.57 0.01 -26.69
N SER A 523 3.08 -0.78 -27.65
CA SER A 523 2.63 -0.77 -29.04
C SER A 523 1.57 -1.82 -29.38
N LEU A 524 1.67 -3.02 -28.77
CA LEU A 524 0.85 -4.19 -29.13
C LEU A 524 -0.68 -3.97 -29.01
N PRO A 525 -1.23 -3.34 -27.96
CA PRO A 525 -2.67 -3.11 -27.87
C PRO A 525 -3.21 -2.19 -28.97
N GLY A 526 -2.47 -1.13 -29.31
CA GLY A 526 -2.85 -0.19 -30.37
C GLY A 526 -2.81 -0.77 -31.78
N GLN A 527 -2.05 -1.86 -31.98
CA GLN A 527 -1.93 -2.57 -33.26
C GLN A 527 -2.97 -3.70 -33.41
N GLY A 528 -3.81 -3.95 -32.39
CA GLY A 528 -4.78 -5.03 -32.41
C GLY A 528 -4.15 -6.45 -32.27
N HIS A 529 -2.91 -6.53 -31.81
CA HIS A 529 -2.18 -7.79 -31.63
C HIS A 529 -2.35 -8.40 -30.24
N CYS A 530 -3.28 -7.85 -29.44
CA CYS A 530 -3.60 -8.35 -28.11
C CYS A 530 -5.06 -8.78 -27.99
N ILE A 531 -5.30 -9.80 -27.20
CA ILE A 531 -6.63 -10.20 -26.75
C ILE A 531 -6.93 -9.39 -25.48
N ASP A 532 -8.03 -8.62 -25.52
CA ASP A 532 -8.50 -7.83 -24.37
C ASP A 532 -9.25 -8.73 -23.38
N THR A 533 -8.66 -8.95 -22.22
CA THR A 533 -9.19 -9.78 -21.16
C THR A 533 -9.66 -8.98 -19.95
N ARG A 534 -9.70 -7.64 -20.02
CA ARG A 534 -10.07 -6.74 -18.91
C ARG A 534 -11.49 -7.01 -18.38
N SER A 535 -12.40 -7.45 -19.24
CA SER A 535 -13.77 -7.81 -18.84
C SER A 535 -13.85 -8.99 -17.89
N MET A 536 -12.81 -9.83 -17.85
CA MET A 536 -12.71 -11.00 -16.96
C MET A 536 -12.26 -10.61 -15.55
N LYS A 537 -11.62 -9.45 -15.39
CA LYS A 537 -11.05 -8.95 -14.12
C LYS A 537 -12.13 -8.29 -13.28
N LYS A 538 -12.99 -9.09 -12.66
CA LYS A 538 -14.03 -8.61 -11.75
C LYS A 538 -13.58 -8.77 -10.31
N ARG A 539 -13.78 -7.72 -9.49
CA ARG A 539 -13.71 -7.86 -8.03
C ARG A 539 -14.78 -8.87 -7.63
N GLN A 540 -14.42 -9.91 -6.89
CA GLN A 540 -15.43 -10.75 -6.28
C GLN A 540 -16.13 -9.94 -5.20
N ALA A 541 -17.48 -9.93 -5.25
CA ALA A 541 -18.32 -9.27 -4.27
C ALA A 541 -18.24 -9.94 -2.92
#